data_e48088334138ef010dac64c6c732edd2
#
_entry.id   e48088334138ef010dac64c6c732edd2
#
_cell.length_a   1.000
_cell.length_b   1.000
_cell.length_c   1.000
_cell.angle_alpha   90.00
_cell.angle_beta   90.00
_cell.angle_gamma   90.00
#
_symmetry.space_group_name_H-M   'P 1'
#
loop_
_entity.id
_entity.type
_entity.pdbx_description
1 polymer ?
#
loop_
_entity_poly.entity_id
_entity_poly.type
_entity_poly.pdbx_seq_one_letter_code
_entity_poly.pdbx_strand_id
1 'polypeptide(L)'
;MGIPAADIAKGARSCRLRTSHWPTSDSQLYFAHKKTSHSEDSVMELNKNSRREFLKAGSAALAATAFSSSAKSYAAIKGANDRVNVGLVGCGDRMKQGDLPAFQANAKELNFQITAISDIWSRRREEGVAFVDKLCGYKPDTVRNNDELYARKDVDAVIIATADFQHAYHGTEAVNAGRDAYVEKPIAHTMADARIFRAAVHKTGKIVQIGTQRRSTPSYMKAAEYIKSGKFGDIVMVEMTWNVNQPGRWRRPDQVPLLKEEDTDWKRYSLGRSMGPFDARKYLEFRLFWPFSSGIPDQWLVHQIDTVHWFTGLPHPRSCVANGGIYLWKDGRENWDTMTSVFDYGPLDDMSKGFQVQYSSRFTNSAGGVKELYYSNGGMIDMDKQTVTPTGGLSAHSAAEMKMQPNLLPSFSLVENAEKVETDANTHGDPQTTANMRNWMECVRSRKTPNASIEAGYSHSIALCMNVAAIKTGLKATFDEKTQQVMAGGKVYA
;
A
#
# COMPACT_ATOMS: atom_id res chain seq x y z
N MET A 1 -1.92 27.72 -61.00
CA MET A 1 -2.78 28.77 -60.47
C MET A 1 -2.36 28.98 -59.02
N GLY A 2 -1.63 30.06 -58.79
CA GLY A 2 -1.10 30.41 -57.47
C GLY A 2 -2.12 31.21 -56.69
N ILE A 3 -2.07 31.06 -55.36
CA ILE A 3 -2.73 31.95 -54.42
C ILE A 3 -1.64 32.50 -53.50
N PRO A 4 -1.62 33.80 -53.26
CA PRO A 4 -0.51 34.50 -52.60
C PRO A 4 -0.58 34.48 -51.05
N ALA A 5 0.60 34.53 -50.44
CA ALA A 5 0.78 34.75 -49.00
C ALA A 5 0.32 36.18 -48.63
N ALA A 6 -0.43 36.30 -47.53
CA ALA A 6 -0.72 37.57 -46.89
C ALA A 6 -0.38 37.51 -45.40
N ASP A 7 0.43 38.48 -45.03
CA ASP A 7 0.86 38.89 -43.69
C ASP A 7 -0.11 38.67 -42.55
N ILE A 8 0.36 38.07 -41.44
CA ILE A 8 -0.13 38.36 -40.09
C ILE A 8 1.08 38.58 -39.18
N ALA A 9 1.48 39.83 -39.08
CA ALA A 9 2.30 40.35 -38.01
C ALA A 9 1.40 41.14 -37.02
N LYS A 10 1.71 41.03 -35.72
CA LYS A 10 1.28 41.82 -34.56
C LYS A 10 0.14 41.29 -33.69
N GLY A 11 0.58 40.88 -32.53
CA GLY A 11 -0.30 40.63 -31.36
C GLY A 11 0.34 39.84 -30.23
N ALA A 12 1.62 40.02 -29.93
CA ALA A 12 2.20 39.47 -28.72
C ALA A 12 1.76 40.29 -27.49
N ARG A 13 0.72 39.83 -26.78
CA ARG A 13 0.45 40.28 -25.40
C ARG A 13 1.21 39.37 -24.46
N SER A 14 2.20 39.93 -23.78
CA SER A 14 2.97 39.30 -22.70
C SER A 14 2.04 38.93 -21.55
N CYS A 15 1.80 37.67 -21.38
CA CYS A 15 1.19 37.15 -20.16
C CYS A 15 2.32 36.96 -19.13
N ARG A 16 2.44 37.91 -18.18
CA ARG A 16 3.35 37.78 -17.05
C ARG A 16 2.79 36.69 -16.14
N LEU A 17 3.46 35.55 -16.09
CA LEU A 17 3.29 34.55 -15.06
C LEU A 17 3.69 35.18 -13.71
N ARG A 18 2.72 35.36 -12.84
CA ARG A 18 2.98 35.62 -11.42
C ARG A 18 3.54 34.36 -10.80
N THR A 19 4.82 34.35 -10.50
CA THR A 19 5.45 33.39 -9.62
C THR A 19 4.93 33.64 -8.21
N SER A 20 4.03 32.78 -7.75
CA SER A 20 3.68 32.72 -6.33
C SER A 20 4.83 32.05 -5.59
N HIS A 21 5.58 32.82 -4.84
CA HIS A 21 6.53 32.30 -3.85
C HIS A 21 5.75 31.63 -2.73
N TRP A 22 5.99 30.36 -2.53
CA TRP A 22 5.58 29.64 -1.32
C TRP A 22 6.68 29.85 -0.27
N PRO A 23 6.32 30.23 0.96
CA PRO A 23 7.30 30.32 2.03
C PRO A 23 7.70 28.90 2.47
N THR A 24 8.98 28.61 2.44
CA THR A 24 9.60 27.50 3.15
C THR A 24 9.50 27.77 4.64
N SER A 25 8.61 27.09 5.34
CA SER A 25 8.60 27.10 6.80
C SER A 25 9.29 25.84 7.30
N ASP A 26 10.51 26.01 7.80
CA ASP A 26 11.14 25.10 8.75
C ASP A 26 10.27 25.01 10.00
N SER A 27 9.46 23.99 10.15
CA SER A 27 8.78 23.68 11.39
C SER A 27 9.57 22.63 12.16
N GLN A 28 10.55 23.10 12.92
CA GLN A 28 11.09 22.33 14.05
C GLN A 28 10.00 22.22 15.10
N LEU A 29 9.44 21.04 15.26
CA LEU A 29 8.58 20.70 16.39
C LEU A 29 9.45 20.52 17.64
N TYR A 30 9.52 21.56 18.47
CA TYR A 30 10.04 21.50 19.83
C TYR A 30 9.08 20.70 20.73
N PHE A 31 9.49 19.53 21.17
CA PHE A 31 8.91 18.90 22.34
C PHE A 31 9.51 19.55 23.60
N ALA A 32 8.73 20.37 24.28
CA ALA A 32 9.09 20.93 25.58
C ALA A 32 8.98 19.84 26.66
N HIS A 33 10.11 19.33 27.13
CA HIS A 33 10.17 18.60 28.40
C HIS A 33 10.11 19.61 29.56
N LYS A 34 8.99 19.60 30.27
CA LYS A 34 8.92 20.20 31.61
C LYS A 34 9.71 19.34 32.59
N LYS A 35 10.87 19.82 33.01
CA LYS A 35 11.57 19.35 34.20
C LYS A 35 10.83 19.90 35.43
N THR A 36 10.22 19.03 36.21
CA THR A 36 9.85 19.35 37.61
C THR A 36 10.97 18.84 38.48
N SER A 37 11.63 19.78 39.15
CA SER A 37 12.54 19.57 40.28
C SER A 37 11.71 19.16 41.50
N HIS A 38 12.03 18.04 42.11
CA HIS A 38 11.66 17.77 43.49
C HIS A 38 12.90 17.42 44.29
N SER A 39 12.98 18.14 45.39
CA SER A 39 13.96 18.10 46.46
C SER A 39 13.98 16.78 47.19
N GLU A 40 15.16 16.48 47.70
CA GLU A 40 15.54 15.39 48.57
C GLU A 40 14.83 15.44 49.96
N ASP A 41 14.92 14.28 50.58
CA ASP A 41 14.76 13.96 52.02
C ASP A 41 13.38 13.50 52.48
N SER A 42 13.27 12.15 52.61
CA SER A 42 13.04 11.51 53.91
C SER A 42 13.09 9.97 53.81
N VAL A 43 14.13 9.42 54.39
CA VAL A 43 14.28 7.98 54.65
C VAL A 43 13.32 7.57 55.72
N MET A 44 12.38 6.69 55.43
CA MET A 44 11.55 6.02 56.43
C MET A 44 11.78 4.50 56.32
N GLU A 45 12.49 3.98 57.33
CA GLU A 45 12.68 2.55 57.53
C GLU A 45 11.32 1.86 57.71
N LEU A 46 10.91 1.01 56.79
CA LEU A 46 9.77 0.12 56.90
C LEU A 46 10.22 -1.27 57.36
N ASN A 47 9.78 -1.58 58.57
CA ASN A 47 9.95 -2.77 59.36
C ASN A 47 9.64 -4.07 58.58
N LYS A 48 10.62 -4.97 58.49
CA LYS A 48 10.57 -6.23 57.71
C LYS A 48 9.60 -7.31 58.27
N ASN A 49 8.91 -7.07 59.34
CA ASN A 49 8.05 -8.07 60.00
C ASN A 49 6.56 -8.04 59.62
N SER A 50 6.07 -7.00 58.92
CA SER A 50 4.65 -6.89 58.61
C SER A 50 4.21 -7.66 57.34
N ARG A 51 5.14 -7.96 56.45
CA ARG A 51 4.84 -8.72 55.20
C ARG A 51 4.57 -10.21 55.47
N ARG A 52 5.20 -10.79 56.46
CA ARG A 52 5.07 -12.23 56.78
C ARG A 52 3.79 -12.52 57.56
N GLU A 53 3.29 -11.59 58.34
CA GLU A 53 2.01 -11.70 59.06
C GLU A 53 0.82 -11.42 58.15
N PHE A 54 0.93 -10.48 57.22
CA PHE A 54 -0.11 -10.24 56.23
C PHE A 54 -0.33 -11.43 55.27
N LEU A 55 0.73 -12.15 54.91
CA LEU A 55 0.66 -13.36 54.09
C LEU A 55 0.12 -14.57 54.86
N LYS A 56 0.22 -14.62 56.20
CA LYS A 56 -0.35 -15.70 57.02
C LYS A 56 -1.82 -15.49 57.37
N ALA A 57 -2.28 -14.25 57.43
CA ALA A 57 -3.69 -13.94 57.65
C ALA A 57 -4.53 -14.02 56.35
N GLY A 58 -3.92 -13.80 55.20
CA GLY A 58 -4.57 -13.91 53.89
C GLY A 58 -4.81 -15.34 53.37
N SER A 59 -4.09 -16.31 53.92
CA SER A 59 -4.21 -17.71 53.47
C SER A 59 -5.29 -18.54 54.16
N ALA A 60 -5.90 -18.02 55.25
CA ALA A 60 -6.96 -18.72 55.97
C ALA A 60 -8.39 -18.28 55.64
N ALA A 61 -8.57 -17.09 55.00
CA ALA A 61 -9.88 -16.54 54.63
C ALA A 61 -10.30 -16.78 53.17
N LEU A 62 -9.43 -17.32 52.31
CA LEU A 62 -9.69 -17.64 50.89
C LEU A 62 -10.01 -19.10 50.62
N ALA A 63 -10.14 -19.95 51.65
CA ALA A 63 -10.43 -21.37 51.48
C ALA A 63 -11.92 -21.74 51.48
N ALA A 64 -12.86 -20.77 51.61
CA ALA A 64 -14.27 -21.09 51.81
C ALA A 64 -15.24 -20.64 50.67
N THR A 65 -14.77 -20.02 49.63
CA THR A 65 -15.59 -19.75 48.41
C THR A 65 -14.82 -19.98 47.13
N ALA A 66 -14.10 -21.09 47.04
CA ALA A 66 -13.63 -21.61 45.76
C ALA A 66 -14.83 -22.26 45.04
N PHE A 67 -15.58 -21.49 44.31
CA PHE A 67 -16.18 -22.05 43.11
C PHE A 67 -15.04 -22.64 42.32
N SER A 68 -14.95 -23.95 42.31
CA SER A 68 -14.02 -24.75 41.55
C SER A 68 -14.34 -24.68 40.03
N SER A 69 -14.19 -23.54 39.44
CA SER A 69 -13.82 -23.47 38.03
C SER A 69 -12.36 -23.86 37.97
N SER A 70 -12.16 -25.16 37.89
CA SER A 70 -10.85 -25.79 37.96
C SER A 70 -9.88 -25.11 36.97
N ALA A 71 -8.62 -24.94 37.41
CA ALA A 71 -7.51 -24.53 36.54
C ALA A 71 -7.46 -25.33 35.20
N LYS A 72 -8.06 -26.53 35.17
CA LYS A 72 -8.37 -27.31 33.97
C LYS A 72 -9.34 -26.60 33.00
N SER A 73 -10.28 -25.76 33.46
CA SER A 73 -11.19 -25.02 32.56
C SER A 73 -10.47 -23.87 31.88
N TYR A 74 -9.53 -23.19 32.52
CA TYR A 74 -8.69 -22.16 31.91
C TYR A 74 -7.61 -22.77 30.99
N ALA A 75 -7.06 -23.92 31.33
CA ALA A 75 -6.11 -24.64 30.47
C ALA A 75 -6.78 -25.30 29.25
N ALA A 76 -8.11 -25.50 29.28
CA ALA A 76 -8.86 -26.03 28.13
C ALA A 76 -9.19 -24.97 27.09
N ILE A 77 -9.08 -23.66 27.40
CA ILE A 77 -9.12 -22.58 26.44
C ILE A 77 -7.71 -22.40 25.88
N LYS A 78 -7.25 -23.37 25.08
CA LYS A 78 -6.03 -23.20 24.27
C LYS A 78 -6.15 -21.89 23.52
N GLY A 79 -5.34 -20.90 23.86
CA GLY A 79 -5.12 -19.72 23.07
C GLY A 79 -5.80 -18.40 23.50
N ALA A 80 -6.56 -18.35 24.60
CA ALA A 80 -7.13 -17.07 25.05
C ALA A 80 -6.02 -16.04 25.43
N ASN A 81 -4.92 -16.52 26.03
CA ASN A 81 -3.76 -15.67 26.37
C ASN A 81 -2.77 -15.49 25.22
N ASP A 82 -2.95 -16.23 24.11
CA ASP A 82 -2.08 -16.19 22.90
C ASP A 82 -2.83 -15.60 21.70
N ARG A 83 -4.02 -15.04 21.92
CA ARG A 83 -4.78 -14.40 20.86
C ARG A 83 -4.16 -13.08 20.47
N VAL A 84 -4.02 -12.85 19.15
CA VAL A 84 -3.64 -11.55 18.60
C VAL A 84 -4.89 -10.74 18.33
N ASN A 85 -5.00 -9.61 18.99
CA ASN A 85 -6.13 -8.71 18.89
C ASN A 85 -5.83 -7.59 17.89
N VAL A 86 -6.74 -7.37 16.95
CA VAL A 86 -6.53 -6.48 15.81
C VAL A 86 -7.52 -5.32 15.83
N GLY A 87 -6.99 -4.11 15.73
CA GLY A 87 -7.75 -2.90 15.47
C GLY A 87 -7.87 -2.61 13.97
N LEU A 88 -8.99 -2.05 13.55
CA LEU A 88 -9.19 -1.57 12.18
C LEU A 88 -9.01 -0.05 12.13
N VAL A 89 -8.24 0.46 11.16
CA VAL A 89 -8.05 1.89 10.90
C VAL A 89 -8.63 2.20 9.52
N GLY A 90 -9.78 2.90 9.51
CA GLY A 90 -10.61 3.10 8.33
C GLY A 90 -11.47 1.88 8.00
N CYS A 91 -12.79 2.06 7.94
CA CYS A 91 -13.73 0.97 7.69
C CYS A 91 -14.52 1.21 6.39
N GLY A 92 -13.81 1.58 5.33
CA GLY A 92 -14.35 1.79 3.99
C GLY A 92 -14.65 0.48 3.25
N ASP A 93 -14.92 0.60 1.95
CA ASP A 93 -15.30 -0.55 1.13
C ASP A 93 -14.17 -1.58 1.00
N ARG A 94 -12.90 -1.15 0.86
CA ARG A 94 -11.76 -2.06 0.80
C ARG A 94 -11.63 -2.91 2.07
N MET A 95 -11.73 -2.27 3.24
CA MET A 95 -11.71 -2.98 4.52
C MET A 95 -12.83 -4.03 4.58
N LYS A 96 -14.09 -3.63 4.31
CA LYS A 96 -15.24 -4.52 4.46
C LYS A 96 -15.29 -5.63 3.40
N GLN A 97 -14.98 -5.33 2.15
CA GLN A 97 -15.18 -6.26 1.04
C GLN A 97 -13.93 -7.08 0.69
N GLY A 98 -12.74 -6.61 1.04
CA GLY A 98 -11.47 -7.27 0.75
C GLY A 98 -10.76 -7.80 1.99
N ASP A 99 -10.37 -6.90 2.89
CA ASP A 99 -9.43 -7.24 3.97
C ASP A 99 -10.09 -8.06 5.08
N LEU A 100 -11.31 -7.72 5.49
CA LEU A 100 -12.02 -8.48 6.53
C LEU A 100 -12.39 -9.90 6.12
N PRO A 101 -12.91 -10.18 4.91
CA PRO A 101 -13.08 -11.56 4.44
C PRO A 101 -11.77 -12.34 4.40
N ALA A 102 -10.68 -11.73 3.91
CA ALA A 102 -9.36 -12.35 3.88
C ALA A 102 -8.81 -12.62 5.30
N PHE A 103 -9.02 -11.69 6.23
CA PHE A 103 -8.70 -11.87 7.64
C PHE A 103 -9.48 -13.03 8.24
N GLN A 104 -10.80 -13.04 8.12
CA GLN A 104 -11.68 -14.04 8.70
C GLN A 104 -11.38 -15.46 8.20
N ALA A 105 -11.01 -15.61 6.93
CA ALA A 105 -10.61 -16.89 6.36
C ALA A 105 -9.44 -17.56 7.11
N ASN A 106 -8.59 -16.78 7.77
CA ASN A 106 -7.39 -17.24 8.48
C ASN A 106 -7.49 -17.10 10.01
N ALA A 107 -8.41 -16.28 10.50
CA ALA A 107 -8.45 -15.80 11.90
C ALA A 107 -8.58 -16.94 12.91
N LYS A 108 -9.45 -17.92 12.64
CA LYS A 108 -9.67 -19.06 13.56
C LYS A 108 -8.44 -19.94 13.68
N GLU A 109 -7.80 -20.29 12.57
CA GLU A 109 -6.62 -21.14 12.53
C GLU A 109 -5.43 -20.47 13.23
N LEU A 110 -5.20 -19.18 12.92
CA LEU A 110 -4.04 -18.42 13.42
C LEU A 110 -4.31 -17.71 14.76
N ASN A 111 -5.51 -17.86 15.34
CA ASN A 111 -5.93 -17.27 16.63
C ASN A 111 -5.83 -15.74 16.65
N PHE A 112 -6.54 -15.08 15.72
CA PHE A 112 -6.68 -13.63 15.63
C PHE A 112 -8.14 -13.21 15.85
N GLN A 113 -8.35 -11.98 16.33
CA GLN A 113 -9.69 -11.42 16.54
C GLN A 113 -9.69 -9.91 16.28
N ILE A 114 -10.77 -9.39 15.69
CA ILE A 114 -11.00 -7.95 15.59
C ILE A 114 -11.59 -7.47 16.93
N THR A 115 -10.96 -6.49 17.58
CA THR A 115 -11.43 -5.98 18.89
C THR A 115 -11.98 -4.58 18.81
N ALA A 116 -11.49 -3.74 17.88
CA ALA A 116 -11.95 -2.36 17.78
C ALA A 116 -11.88 -1.82 16.36
N ILE A 117 -12.72 -0.84 16.05
CA ILE A 117 -12.76 -0.10 14.77
C ILE A 117 -12.54 1.39 15.06
N SER A 118 -11.54 1.98 14.40
CA SER A 118 -11.31 3.42 14.35
C SER A 118 -11.73 3.97 12.98
N ASP A 119 -12.68 4.88 12.97
CA ASP A 119 -13.04 5.65 11.78
C ASP A 119 -13.60 7.01 12.21
N ILE A 120 -13.21 8.07 11.53
CA ILE A 120 -13.69 9.43 11.85
C ILE A 120 -15.16 9.63 11.49
N TRP A 121 -15.72 8.84 10.57
CA TRP A 121 -17.11 8.92 10.16
C TRP A 121 -17.97 7.92 10.93
N SER A 122 -18.97 8.43 11.70
CA SER A 122 -19.85 7.59 12.54
C SER A 122 -20.53 6.46 11.76
N ARG A 123 -21.05 6.78 10.58
CA ARG A 123 -21.68 5.80 9.70
C ARG A 123 -20.75 4.63 9.35
N ARG A 124 -19.47 4.89 9.09
CA ARG A 124 -18.50 3.82 8.79
C ARG A 124 -18.21 2.94 9.99
N ARG A 125 -18.22 3.51 11.21
CA ARG A 125 -18.13 2.70 12.45
C ARG A 125 -19.33 1.77 12.60
N GLU A 126 -20.55 2.29 12.42
CA GLU A 126 -21.78 1.51 12.51
C GLU A 126 -21.85 0.39 11.45
N GLU A 127 -21.58 0.72 10.19
CA GLU A 127 -21.50 -0.25 9.10
C GLU A 127 -20.42 -1.31 9.36
N GLY A 128 -19.27 -0.90 9.92
CA GLY A 128 -18.17 -1.80 10.27
C GLY A 128 -18.54 -2.78 11.36
N VAL A 129 -19.16 -2.32 12.44
CA VAL A 129 -19.65 -3.20 13.51
C VAL A 129 -20.65 -4.20 12.98
N ALA A 130 -21.65 -3.76 12.19
CA ALA A 130 -22.63 -4.64 11.60
C ALA A 130 -22.01 -5.68 10.66
N PHE A 131 -20.96 -5.26 9.92
CA PHE A 131 -20.25 -6.16 9.01
C PHE A 131 -19.43 -7.22 9.78
N VAL A 132 -18.70 -6.83 10.81
CA VAL A 132 -17.92 -7.77 11.66
C VAL A 132 -18.87 -8.70 12.41
N ASP A 133 -19.97 -8.21 12.96
CA ASP A 133 -21.00 -9.04 13.63
C ASP A 133 -21.53 -10.13 12.68
N LYS A 134 -21.91 -9.73 11.46
CA LYS A 134 -22.36 -10.66 10.44
C LYS A 134 -21.31 -11.68 10.01
N LEU A 135 -20.05 -11.24 9.88
CA LEU A 135 -18.96 -12.06 9.35
C LEU A 135 -18.35 -12.98 10.42
N CYS A 136 -18.20 -12.48 11.65
CA CYS A 136 -17.44 -13.11 12.72
C CYS A 136 -18.29 -13.60 13.89
N GLY A 137 -19.57 -13.15 14.00
CA GLY A 137 -20.48 -13.53 15.08
C GLY A 137 -20.27 -12.77 16.39
N TYR A 138 -19.58 -11.62 16.37
CA TYR A 138 -19.36 -10.75 17.54
C TYR A 138 -19.20 -9.29 17.12
N LYS A 139 -19.42 -8.36 18.04
CA LYS A 139 -19.34 -6.93 17.81
C LYS A 139 -18.03 -6.37 18.38
N PRO A 140 -17.19 -5.73 17.56
CA PRO A 140 -16.04 -4.99 18.06
C PRO A 140 -16.47 -3.67 18.68
N ASP A 141 -15.63 -3.11 19.56
CA ASP A 141 -15.79 -1.75 20.04
C ASP A 141 -15.53 -0.73 18.93
N THR A 142 -15.95 0.52 19.12
CA THR A 142 -15.66 1.60 18.19
C THR A 142 -15.01 2.78 18.87
N VAL A 143 -14.07 3.40 18.18
CA VAL A 143 -13.45 4.67 18.57
C VAL A 143 -13.44 5.61 17.36
N ARG A 144 -13.45 6.92 17.63
CA ARG A 144 -13.45 7.92 16.58
C ARG A 144 -12.06 8.16 16.02
N ASN A 145 -11.05 8.07 16.85
CA ASN A 145 -9.69 8.47 16.53
C ASN A 145 -8.69 7.34 16.78
N ASN A 146 -7.60 7.35 16.03
CA ASN A 146 -6.53 6.36 16.18
C ASN A 146 -5.82 6.46 17.54
N ASP A 147 -5.72 7.66 18.12
CA ASP A 147 -5.15 7.86 19.47
C ASP A 147 -5.90 7.01 20.52
N GLU A 148 -7.25 6.99 20.42
CA GLU A 148 -8.10 6.18 21.29
C GLU A 148 -7.88 4.68 21.04
N LEU A 149 -7.70 4.29 19.75
CA LEU A 149 -7.41 2.91 19.40
C LEU A 149 -6.05 2.46 19.97
N TYR A 150 -5.02 3.29 19.84
CA TYR A 150 -3.67 2.96 20.29
C TYR A 150 -3.51 3.05 21.80
N ALA A 151 -4.38 3.78 22.52
CA ALA A 151 -4.42 3.78 23.98
C ALA A 151 -4.96 2.46 24.58
N ARG A 152 -5.63 1.63 23.78
CA ARG A 152 -6.18 0.33 24.21
C ARG A 152 -5.05 -0.67 24.45
N LYS A 153 -5.12 -1.37 25.57
CA LYS A 153 -4.17 -2.43 25.95
C LYS A 153 -4.46 -3.77 25.25
N ASP A 154 -5.66 -3.90 24.74
CA ASP A 154 -6.17 -5.10 24.05
C ASP A 154 -6.09 -5.00 22.52
N VAL A 155 -5.23 -4.17 21.97
CA VAL A 155 -4.91 -4.09 20.53
C VAL A 155 -3.44 -4.36 20.35
N ASP A 156 -3.09 -5.45 19.68
CA ASP A 156 -1.71 -5.89 19.41
C ASP A 156 -1.22 -5.47 18.02
N ALA A 157 -2.11 -5.48 17.06
CA ALA A 157 -1.83 -5.19 15.66
C ALA A 157 -2.99 -4.41 15.01
N VAL A 158 -2.78 -3.84 13.82
CA VAL A 158 -3.81 -3.10 13.10
C VAL A 158 -3.84 -3.44 11.61
N ILE A 159 -5.02 -3.31 11.00
CA ILE A 159 -5.21 -3.29 9.56
C ILE A 159 -5.60 -1.87 9.16
N ILE A 160 -4.88 -1.28 8.22
CA ILE A 160 -5.05 0.12 7.78
C ILE A 160 -5.50 0.12 6.32
N ALA A 161 -6.73 0.62 6.07
CA ALA A 161 -7.33 0.75 4.75
C ALA A 161 -8.09 2.09 4.62
N THR A 162 -7.35 3.17 4.72
CA THR A 162 -7.82 4.56 4.64
C THR A 162 -7.70 5.11 3.20
N ALA A 163 -7.64 6.41 3.01
CA ALA A 163 -7.34 7.00 1.72
C ALA A 163 -5.84 6.90 1.40
N ASP A 164 -5.49 6.83 0.11
CA ASP A 164 -4.13 6.53 -0.38
C ASP A 164 -3.03 7.38 0.30
N PHE A 165 -3.24 8.68 0.43
CA PHE A 165 -2.26 9.61 1.00
C PHE A 165 -2.06 9.47 2.52
N GLN A 166 -2.91 8.70 3.19
CA GLN A 166 -2.91 8.55 4.65
C GLN A 166 -2.13 7.31 5.13
N HIS A 167 -1.88 6.33 4.26
CA HIS A 167 -1.35 5.02 4.65
C HIS A 167 -0.02 5.11 5.40
N ALA A 168 0.95 5.88 4.87
CA ALA A 168 2.25 6.06 5.53
C ALA A 168 2.13 6.74 6.90
N TYR A 169 1.25 7.73 7.01
CA TYR A 169 1.02 8.46 8.25
C TYR A 169 0.45 7.52 9.32
N HIS A 170 -0.65 6.84 9.02
CA HIS A 170 -1.28 5.90 9.97
C HIS A 170 -0.41 4.68 10.26
N GLY A 171 0.34 4.18 9.26
CA GLY A 171 1.34 3.14 9.48
C GLY A 171 2.44 3.59 10.45
N THR A 172 2.91 4.83 10.31
CA THR A 172 3.90 5.44 11.23
C THR A 172 3.35 5.57 12.65
N GLU A 173 2.11 6.06 12.81
CA GLU A 173 1.45 6.12 14.11
C GLU A 173 1.37 4.73 14.76
N ALA A 174 0.91 3.73 14.00
CA ALA A 174 0.73 2.37 14.49
C ALA A 174 2.02 1.75 15.01
N VAL A 175 3.10 1.79 14.21
CA VAL A 175 4.38 1.18 14.63
C VAL A 175 5.04 1.93 15.78
N ASN A 176 4.92 3.25 15.84
CA ASN A 176 5.39 4.06 16.97
C ASN A 176 4.58 3.79 18.26
N ALA A 177 3.29 3.47 18.12
CA ALA A 177 2.46 3.01 19.24
C ALA A 177 2.70 1.54 19.61
N GLY A 178 3.68 0.88 18.98
CA GLY A 178 4.05 -0.49 19.30
C GLY A 178 3.17 -1.57 18.65
N ARG A 179 2.42 -1.24 17.59
CA ARG A 179 1.52 -2.18 16.90
C ARG A 179 2.17 -2.72 15.63
N ASP A 180 2.00 -4.02 15.36
CA ASP A 180 2.26 -4.58 14.04
C ASP A 180 1.16 -4.12 13.07
N ALA A 181 1.44 -4.02 11.77
CA ALA A 181 0.47 -3.46 10.84
C ALA A 181 0.37 -4.21 9.50
N TYR A 182 -0.85 -4.40 9.02
CA TYR A 182 -1.14 -4.60 7.62
C TYR A 182 -1.58 -3.26 7.03
N VAL A 183 -0.92 -2.78 6.00
CA VAL A 183 -1.16 -1.45 5.42
C VAL A 183 -1.52 -1.58 3.94
N GLU A 184 -2.68 -1.09 3.56
CA GLU A 184 -3.07 -1.10 2.15
C GLU A 184 -2.12 -0.28 1.28
N LYS A 185 -2.06 -0.66 0.01
CA LYS A 185 -1.29 0.04 -1.02
C LYS A 185 -2.08 1.25 -1.59
N PRO A 186 -1.38 2.27 -2.14
CA PRO A 186 0.07 2.52 -2.04
C PRO A 186 0.46 2.89 -0.62
N ILE A 187 1.70 2.60 -0.22
CA ILE A 187 2.08 2.94 1.16
C ILE A 187 2.22 4.44 1.39
N ALA A 188 2.58 5.19 0.36
CA ALA A 188 2.79 6.62 0.45
C ALA A 188 2.47 7.33 -0.87
N HIS A 189 2.11 8.60 -0.75
CA HIS A 189 1.80 9.49 -1.84
C HIS A 189 2.96 10.46 -2.15
N THR A 190 3.90 10.58 -1.22
CA THR A 190 5.12 11.38 -1.36
C THR A 190 6.34 10.59 -0.88
N MET A 191 7.54 10.94 -1.39
CA MET A 191 8.78 10.35 -0.90
C MET A 191 9.07 10.72 0.55
N ALA A 192 8.63 11.90 1.01
CA ALA A 192 8.78 12.31 2.39
C ALA A 192 8.02 11.35 3.35
N ASP A 193 6.75 11.09 3.06
CA ASP A 193 5.93 10.17 3.85
C ASP A 193 6.48 8.73 3.80
N ALA A 194 6.93 8.27 2.62
CA ALA A 194 7.53 6.95 2.45
C ALA A 194 8.79 6.77 3.32
N ARG A 195 9.68 7.77 3.34
CA ARG A 195 10.91 7.76 4.18
C ARG A 195 10.60 7.72 5.67
N ILE A 196 9.63 8.55 6.11
CA ILE A 196 9.23 8.61 7.53
C ILE A 196 8.68 7.25 7.96
N PHE A 197 7.81 6.64 7.19
CA PHE A 197 7.22 5.35 7.53
C PHE A 197 8.27 4.24 7.53
N ARG A 198 9.11 4.16 6.49
CA ARG A 198 10.23 3.19 6.44
C ARG A 198 11.14 3.32 7.66
N ALA A 199 11.56 4.54 8.01
CA ALA A 199 12.40 4.80 9.17
C ALA A 199 11.74 4.38 10.50
N ALA A 200 10.43 4.62 10.64
CA ALA A 200 9.67 4.22 11.83
C ALA A 200 9.60 2.70 11.97
N VAL A 201 9.38 1.96 10.88
CA VAL A 201 9.37 0.49 10.88
C VAL A 201 10.73 -0.05 11.31
N HIS A 202 11.83 0.45 10.72
CA HIS A 202 13.18 0.04 11.12
C HIS A 202 13.49 0.34 12.59
N LYS A 203 13.12 1.53 13.06
CA LYS A 203 13.34 1.93 14.44
C LYS A 203 12.61 1.06 15.44
N THR A 204 11.38 0.66 15.12
CA THR A 204 10.51 -0.08 16.06
C THR A 204 10.63 -1.59 15.93
N GLY A 205 11.14 -2.11 14.82
CA GLY A 205 11.21 -3.55 14.52
C GLY A 205 9.84 -4.22 14.42
N LYS A 206 8.78 -3.44 14.15
CA LYS A 206 7.42 -3.97 14.00
C LYS A 206 7.25 -4.68 12.67
N ILE A 207 6.39 -5.69 12.65
CA ILE A 207 6.02 -6.41 11.45
C ILE A 207 5.04 -5.57 10.65
N VAL A 208 5.44 -5.21 9.43
CA VAL A 208 4.59 -4.46 8.49
C VAL A 208 4.49 -5.22 7.18
N GLN A 209 3.28 -5.58 6.79
CA GLN A 209 2.94 -6.14 5.49
C GLN A 209 2.19 -5.12 4.67
N ILE A 210 2.54 -5.00 3.40
CA ILE A 210 1.86 -4.10 2.45
C ILE A 210 0.83 -4.88 1.63
N GLY A 211 -0.27 -4.24 1.26
CA GLY A 211 -1.35 -4.81 0.47
C GLY A 211 -1.02 -5.06 -1.01
N THR A 212 0.25 -5.38 -1.34
CA THR A 212 0.65 -5.84 -2.68
C THR A 212 0.62 -7.36 -2.75
N GLN A 213 -0.60 -7.89 -2.84
CA GLN A 213 -0.93 -9.29 -2.61
C GLN A 213 -0.29 -10.28 -3.59
N ARG A 214 0.15 -9.84 -4.79
CA ARG A 214 0.84 -10.70 -5.77
C ARG A 214 2.07 -11.38 -5.21
N ARG A 215 2.76 -10.76 -4.25
CA ARG A 215 3.95 -11.31 -3.57
C ARG A 215 3.67 -12.58 -2.76
N SER A 216 2.41 -12.87 -2.46
CA SER A 216 1.97 -14.09 -1.76
C SER A 216 1.20 -15.06 -2.67
N THR A 217 1.18 -14.81 -3.97
CA THR A 217 0.44 -15.61 -4.95
C THR A 217 1.35 -16.68 -5.57
N PRO A 218 0.98 -17.97 -5.56
CA PRO A 218 1.85 -19.07 -5.99
C PRO A 218 2.42 -18.90 -7.40
N SER A 219 1.63 -18.49 -8.40
CA SER A 219 2.11 -18.27 -9.77
C SER A 219 3.17 -17.17 -9.86
N TYR A 220 2.99 -16.07 -9.13
CA TYR A 220 3.97 -14.99 -9.06
C TYR A 220 5.23 -15.40 -8.31
N MET A 221 5.11 -16.18 -7.24
CA MET A 221 6.26 -16.75 -6.52
C MET A 221 7.09 -17.64 -7.44
N LYS A 222 6.42 -18.49 -8.23
CA LYS A 222 7.08 -19.40 -9.19
C LYS A 222 7.76 -18.61 -10.33
N ALA A 223 7.12 -17.56 -10.84
CA ALA A 223 7.73 -16.67 -11.84
C ALA A 223 8.98 -15.98 -11.28
N ALA A 224 8.89 -15.45 -10.05
CA ALA A 224 10.04 -14.84 -9.38
C ALA A 224 11.21 -15.82 -9.20
N GLU A 225 10.95 -17.05 -8.78
CA GLU A 225 11.96 -18.11 -8.68
C GLU A 225 12.59 -18.42 -10.04
N TYR A 226 11.76 -18.56 -11.08
CA TYR A 226 12.23 -18.89 -12.42
C TYR A 226 13.13 -17.80 -13.00
N ILE A 227 12.74 -16.52 -12.87
CA ILE A 227 13.55 -15.37 -13.32
C ILE A 227 14.85 -15.31 -12.51
N LYS A 228 14.78 -15.39 -11.19
CA LYS A 228 15.97 -15.34 -10.29
C LYS A 228 16.93 -16.51 -10.47
N SER A 229 16.46 -17.65 -10.97
CA SER A 229 17.32 -18.79 -11.29
C SER A 229 18.22 -18.55 -12.51
N GLY A 230 18.02 -17.46 -13.28
CA GLY A 230 18.71 -17.15 -14.52
C GLY A 230 18.20 -17.93 -15.73
N LYS A 231 17.31 -18.90 -15.57
CA LYS A 231 16.79 -19.76 -16.66
C LYS A 231 15.94 -18.98 -17.66
N PHE A 232 15.37 -17.87 -17.25
CA PHE A 232 14.60 -16.99 -18.14
C PHE A 232 15.51 -16.20 -19.10
N GLY A 233 16.77 -16.00 -18.75
CA GLY A 233 17.69 -15.09 -19.43
C GLY A 233 17.44 -13.63 -19.06
N ASP A 234 18.10 -12.72 -19.76
CA ASP A 234 17.96 -11.29 -19.52
C ASP A 234 16.59 -10.80 -19.97
N ILE A 235 15.93 -10.06 -19.10
CA ILE A 235 14.69 -9.35 -19.47
C ILE A 235 15.07 -8.23 -20.45
N VAL A 236 14.38 -8.14 -21.57
CA VAL A 236 14.59 -7.08 -22.58
C VAL A 236 13.47 -6.06 -22.58
N MET A 237 12.26 -6.49 -22.23
CA MET A 237 11.08 -5.62 -22.13
C MET A 237 10.03 -6.24 -21.19
N VAL A 238 9.25 -5.37 -20.54
CA VAL A 238 8.03 -5.74 -19.82
C VAL A 238 6.87 -4.89 -20.32
N GLU A 239 5.78 -5.54 -20.72
CA GLU A 239 4.56 -4.87 -21.16
C GLU A 239 3.45 -5.11 -20.12
N MET A 240 2.85 -4.02 -19.68
CA MET A 240 1.80 -4.03 -18.67
C MET A 240 0.60 -3.21 -19.11
N THR A 241 -0.59 -3.76 -18.96
CA THR A 241 -1.83 -3.01 -19.17
C THR A 241 -2.80 -3.23 -18.03
N TRP A 242 -3.63 -2.22 -17.79
CA TRP A 242 -4.78 -2.35 -16.93
C TRP A 242 -5.94 -1.55 -17.51
N ASN A 243 -6.70 -2.20 -18.39
CA ASN A 243 -7.74 -1.56 -19.17
C ASN A 243 -9.12 -2.02 -18.71
N VAL A 244 -9.95 -1.07 -18.32
CA VAL A 244 -11.34 -1.31 -17.91
C VAL A 244 -12.23 -0.23 -18.48
N ASN A 245 -13.46 -0.56 -18.83
CA ASN A 245 -14.47 0.42 -19.22
C ASN A 245 -15.41 0.63 -18.05
N GLN A 246 -15.10 1.56 -17.18
CA GLN A 246 -15.83 1.80 -15.94
C GLN A 246 -16.07 3.31 -15.74
N PRO A 247 -17.11 3.89 -16.38
CA PRO A 247 -17.40 5.32 -16.32
C PRO A 247 -17.66 5.83 -14.90
N GLY A 248 -18.30 5.03 -14.06
CA GLY A 248 -18.60 5.37 -12.67
C GLY A 248 -17.50 5.00 -11.67
N ARG A 249 -16.32 4.58 -12.14
CA ARG A 249 -15.25 4.13 -11.26
C ARG A 249 -14.87 5.18 -10.21
N TRP A 250 -14.90 4.75 -8.94
CA TRP A 250 -14.64 5.57 -7.75
C TRP A 250 -15.64 6.69 -7.49
N ARG A 251 -16.72 6.82 -8.30
CA ARG A 251 -17.83 7.74 -8.02
C ARG A 251 -18.72 7.20 -6.92
N ARG A 252 -19.28 8.13 -6.12
CA ARG A 252 -20.23 7.83 -5.03
C ARG A 252 -21.40 8.83 -5.05
N PRO A 253 -22.08 8.98 -6.18
CA PRO A 253 -23.11 10.01 -6.36
C PRO A 253 -24.22 9.93 -5.31
N ASP A 254 -24.58 8.73 -4.87
CA ASP A 254 -25.63 8.52 -3.87
C ASP A 254 -25.20 8.83 -2.44
N GLN A 255 -23.89 8.86 -2.16
CA GLN A 255 -23.33 9.10 -0.82
C GLN A 255 -22.87 10.54 -0.64
N VAL A 256 -22.36 11.19 -1.69
CA VAL A 256 -21.83 12.54 -1.64
C VAL A 256 -22.84 13.56 -1.08
N PRO A 257 -24.12 13.58 -1.51
CA PRO A 257 -25.09 14.52 -0.96
C PRO A 257 -25.46 14.28 0.51
N LEU A 258 -25.20 13.07 1.02
CA LEU A 258 -25.55 12.67 2.38
C LEU A 258 -24.43 12.96 3.39
N LEU A 259 -23.21 13.23 2.93
CA LEU A 259 -22.07 13.47 3.80
C LEU A 259 -21.95 14.95 4.13
N LYS A 260 -22.02 15.26 5.42
CA LYS A 260 -21.79 16.60 5.95
C LYS A 260 -20.44 16.66 6.67
N GLU A 261 -19.89 17.88 6.80
CA GLU A 261 -18.61 18.09 7.51
C GLU A 261 -18.69 17.64 8.98
N GLU A 262 -19.82 17.89 9.63
CA GLU A 262 -20.09 17.53 11.02
C GLU A 262 -20.09 16.03 11.30
N ASP A 263 -20.35 15.19 10.28
CA ASP A 263 -20.35 13.73 10.39
C ASP A 263 -18.94 13.15 10.46
N THR A 264 -17.93 13.93 10.06
CA THR A 264 -16.54 13.52 9.90
C THR A 264 -15.59 14.38 10.73
N ASP A 265 -14.32 14.37 10.39
CA ASP A 265 -13.30 15.28 10.90
C ASP A 265 -12.35 15.63 9.75
N TRP A 266 -12.68 16.70 9.02
CA TRP A 266 -11.90 17.12 7.84
C TRP A 266 -10.44 17.44 8.16
N LYS A 267 -10.18 18.01 9.34
CA LYS A 267 -8.82 18.32 9.77
C LYS A 267 -8.00 17.04 9.99
N ARG A 268 -8.58 16.00 10.61
CA ARG A 268 -7.92 14.69 10.77
C ARG A 268 -7.83 13.97 9.43
N TYR A 269 -8.88 14.00 8.61
CA TYR A 269 -8.84 13.42 7.28
C TYR A 269 -7.69 14.00 6.44
N SER A 270 -7.52 15.32 6.44
CA SER A 270 -6.44 16.00 5.73
C SER A 270 -5.06 15.86 6.39
N LEU A 271 -4.95 15.12 7.51
CA LEU A 271 -3.73 14.98 8.32
C LEU A 271 -3.18 16.34 8.80
N GLY A 272 -4.05 17.35 8.98
CA GLY A 272 -3.67 18.72 9.31
C GLY A 272 -2.98 19.47 8.17
N ARG A 273 -2.93 18.90 6.96
CA ARG A 273 -2.37 19.53 5.75
C ARG A 273 -3.38 20.52 5.17
N SER A 274 -2.89 21.58 4.50
CA SER A 274 -3.77 22.54 3.81
C SER A 274 -4.28 21.94 2.50
N MET A 275 -5.44 21.28 2.55
CA MET A 275 -6.11 20.64 1.42
C MET A 275 -7.40 21.37 0.98
N GLY A 276 -7.57 22.62 1.39
CA GLY A 276 -8.78 23.41 1.14
C GLY A 276 -9.91 23.11 2.13
N PRO A 277 -11.08 23.73 1.93
CA PRO A 277 -12.27 23.50 2.75
C PRO A 277 -12.78 22.07 2.56
N PHE A 278 -13.67 21.66 3.46
CA PHE A 278 -14.37 20.38 3.35
C PHE A 278 -15.06 20.25 1.99
N ASP A 279 -14.90 19.08 1.38
CA ASP A 279 -15.53 18.69 0.13
C ASP A 279 -15.89 17.20 0.21
N ALA A 280 -17.19 16.91 0.20
CA ALA A 280 -17.72 15.55 0.30
C ALA A 280 -17.23 14.63 -0.85
N ARG A 281 -17.02 15.19 -2.05
CA ARG A 281 -16.45 14.43 -3.17
C ARG A 281 -14.99 14.09 -2.92
N LYS A 282 -14.19 15.03 -2.46
CA LYS A 282 -12.77 14.79 -2.13
C LYS A 282 -12.62 13.80 -0.99
N TYR A 283 -13.57 13.74 -0.08
CA TYR A 283 -13.61 12.72 0.97
C TYR A 283 -14.00 11.33 0.44
N LEU A 284 -15.10 11.20 -0.29
CA LEU A 284 -15.66 9.92 -0.72
C LEU A 284 -15.08 9.41 -2.04
N GLU A 285 -14.79 10.32 -2.96
CA GLU A 285 -14.29 10.06 -4.31
C GLU A 285 -12.80 10.44 -4.43
N PHE A 286 -12.03 10.37 -3.35
CA PHE A 286 -10.65 10.87 -3.22
C PHE A 286 -9.71 10.40 -4.35
N ARG A 287 -9.95 9.22 -4.91
CA ARG A 287 -9.16 8.67 -6.02
C ARG A 287 -9.25 9.48 -7.31
N LEU A 288 -10.22 10.36 -7.41
CA LEU A 288 -10.40 11.26 -8.55
C LEU A 288 -9.62 12.57 -8.43
N PHE A 289 -9.10 12.88 -7.23
CA PHE A 289 -8.57 14.20 -6.91
C PHE A 289 -7.15 14.16 -6.39
N TRP A 290 -6.31 15.05 -6.92
CA TRP A 290 -5.02 15.39 -6.36
C TRP A 290 -5.20 16.39 -5.19
N PRO A 291 -4.46 16.30 -4.08
CA PRO A 291 -3.39 15.37 -3.76
C PRO A 291 -3.83 14.14 -2.94
N PHE A 292 -5.11 13.77 -2.96
CA PHE A 292 -5.63 12.67 -2.16
C PHE A 292 -5.26 11.30 -2.74
N SER A 293 -5.05 11.24 -4.04
CA SER A 293 -4.60 10.08 -4.81
C SER A 293 -4.03 10.54 -6.15
N SER A 294 -3.19 9.72 -6.77
CA SER A 294 -2.77 9.89 -8.17
C SER A 294 -3.67 9.15 -9.18
N GLY A 295 -4.72 8.47 -8.70
CA GLY A 295 -5.63 7.71 -9.53
C GLY A 295 -5.00 6.42 -10.06
N ILE A 296 -4.83 6.29 -11.38
CA ILE A 296 -4.31 5.08 -12.03
C ILE A 296 -2.97 4.61 -11.44
N PRO A 297 -1.96 5.46 -11.22
CA PRO A 297 -0.70 5.04 -10.61
C PRO A 297 -0.88 4.36 -9.27
N ASP A 298 -1.59 4.98 -8.34
CA ASP A 298 -1.78 4.48 -6.98
C ASP A 298 -2.69 3.25 -6.93
N GLN A 299 -3.64 3.14 -7.86
CA GLN A 299 -4.63 2.08 -7.80
C GLN A 299 -4.20 0.82 -8.52
N TRP A 300 -3.52 0.93 -9.67
CA TRP A 300 -3.26 -0.20 -10.56
C TRP A 300 -1.78 -0.40 -10.91
N LEU A 301 -1.07 0.67 -11.32
CA LEU A 301 0.36 0.57 -11.63
C LEU A 301 1.14 -0.02 -10.46
N VAL A 302 0.78 0.35 -9.23
CA VAL A 302 1.44 -0.12 -8.01
C VAL A 302 1.55 -1.64 -7.93
N HIS A 303 0.50 -2.38 -8.33
CA HIS A 303 0.52 -3.84 -8.29
C HIS A 303 1.48 -4.45 -9.30
N GLN A 304 1.60 -3.83 -10.47
CA GLN A 304 2.39 -4.36 -11.58
C GLN A 304 3.85 -3.92 -11.48
N ILE A 305 4.12 -2.67 -11.10
CA ILE A 305 5.50 -2.22 -10.95
C ILE A 305 6.21 -2.88 -9.76
N ASP A 306 5.46 -3.25 -8.72
CA ASP A 306 5.97 -3.99 -7.57
C ASP A 306 6.52 -5.37 -7.95
N THR A 307 5.90 -6.05 -8.91
CA THR A 307 6.40 -7.34 -9.42
C THR A 307 7.69 -7.20 -10.21
N VAL A 308 7.88 -6.11 -10.95
CA VAL A 308 9.16 -5.83 -11.62
C VAL A 308 10.30 -5.75 -10.60
N HIS A 309 10.11 -4.95 -9.55
CA HIS A 309 11.12 -4.83 -8.48
C HIS A 309 11.41 -6.17 -7.81
N TRP A 310 10.38 -6.96 -7.55
CA TRP A 310 10.53 -8.25 -6.90
C TRP A 310 11.25 -9.28 -7.78
N PHE A 311 10.89 -9.37 -9.06
CA PHE A 311 11.44 -10.36 -9.99
C PHE A 311 12.90 -10.06 -10.33
N THR A 312 13.22 -8.78 -10.53
CA THR A 312 14.55 -8.34 -10.93
C THR A 312 15.50 -8.05 -9.78
N GLY A 313 14.94 -7.75 -8.58
CA GLY A 313 15.72 -7.27 -7.43
C GLY A 313 16.15 -5.80 -7.55
N LEU A 314 15.76 -5.10 -8.62
CA LEU A 314 16.05 -3.67 -8.81
C LEU A 314 15.12 -2.82 -7.93
N PRO A 315 15.64 -1.89 -7.12
CA PRO A 315 14.82 -1.16 -6.16
C PRO A 315 13.95 -0.06 -6.78
N HIS A 316 14.31 0.45 -7.95
CA HIS A 316 13.59 1.51 -8.65
C HIS A 316 14.06 1.63 -10.11
N PRO A 317 13.27 2.30 -10.99
CA PRO A 317 13.71 2.61 -12.35
C PRO A 317 14.80 3.70 -12.34
N ARG A 318 15.63 3.71 -13.38
CA ARG A 318 16.58 4.80 -13.67
C ARG A 318 15.87 6.09 -14.05
N SER A 319 14.78 5.95 -14.81
CA SER A 319 13.97 7.09 -15.25
C SER A 319 12.54 6.67 -15.59
N CYS A 320 11.66 7.67 -15.62
CA CYS A 320 10.27 7.54 -16.05
C CYS A 320 9.87 8.72 -16.91
N VAL A 321 9.11 8.44 -17.98
CA VAL A 321 8.36 9.42 -18.76
C VAL A 321 6.91 8.97 -18.86
N ALA A 322 5.98 9.93 -18.92
CA ALA A 322 4.55 9.64 -18.98
C ALA A 322 3.80 10.63 -19.85
N ASN A 323 2.72 10.16 -20.47
CA ASN A 323 1.76 10.97 -21.20
C ASN A 323 0.35 10.44 -21.00
N GLY A 324 -0.65 11.32 -21.08
CA GLY A 324 -2.05 10.96 -20.91
C GLY A 324 -2.92 12.17 -20.67
N GLY A 325 -4.13 11.93 -20.15
CA GLY A 325 -5.06 13.01 -19.87
C GLY A 325 -6.45 12.51 -19.46
N ILE A 326 -7.37 13.45 -19.34
CA ILE A 326 -8.80 13.21 -19.16
C ILE A 326 -9.45 13.37 -20.53
N TYR A 327 -9.58 12.28 -21.26
CA TYR A 327 -10.06 12.33 -22.64
C TYR A 327 -11.57 12.14 -22.76
N LEU A 328 -12.16 11.28 -21.93
CA LEU A 328 -13.58 10.94 -22.00
C LEU A 328 -14.39 11.36 -20.77
N TRP A 329 -13.95 11.00 -19.56
CA TRP A 329 -14.76 11.17 -18.36
C TRP A 329 -14.64 12.57 -17.76
N LYS A 330 -15.41 13.53 -18.33
CA LYS A 330 -15.45 14.95 -17.91
C LYS A 330 -16.36 15.18 -16.68
N ASP A 331 -16.18 14.41 -15.64
CA ASP A 331 -17.01 14.42 -14.43
C ASP A 331 -16.45 15.29 -13.29
N GLY A 332 -15.49 16.18 -13.61
CA GLY A 332 -14.84 17.06 -12.67
C GLY A 332 -13.66 16.43 -11.92
N ARG A 333 -13.18 15.25 -12.38
CA ARG A 333 -11.95 14.65 -11.85
C ARG A 333 -10.71 15.45 -12.22
N GLU A 334 -9.67 15.34 -11.41
CA GLU A 334 -8.34 15.90 -11.68
C GLU A 334 -7.35 14.83 -12.14
N ASN A 335 -7.55 13.59 -11.72
CA ASN A 335 -6.71 12.47 -12.12
C ASN A 335 -7.13 11.91 -13.47
N TRP A 336 -6.14 11.48 -14.25
CA TRP A 336 -6.31 11.06 -15.63
C TRP A 336 -7.17 9.80 -15.77
N ASP A 337 -7.92 9.70 -16.85
CA ASP A 337 -8.69 8.52 -17.24
C ASP A 337 -7.93 7.61 -18.22
N THR A 338 -6.86 8.11 -18.82
CA THR A 338 -6.04 7.38 -19.79
C THR A 338 -4.58 7.84 -19.66
N MET A 339 -3.64 6.88 -19.59
CA MET A 339 -2.23 7.17 -19.52
C MET A 339 -1.35 6.06 -20.08
N THR A 340 -0.15 6.44 -20.52
CA THR A 340 0.96 5.55 -20.83
C THR A 340 2.22 6.07 -20.19
N SER A 341 3.01 5.16 -19.60
CA SER A 341 4.29 5.46 -18.99
C SER A 341 5.34 4.48 -19.47
N VAL A 342 6.58 4.96 -19.63
CA VAL A 342 7.74 4.14 -19.93
C VAL A 342 8.78 4.36 -18.84
N PHE A 343 9.22 3.26 -18.26
CA PHE A 343 10.28 3.25 -17.26
C PHE A 343 11.52 2.57 -17.86
N ASP A 344 12.68 3.14 -17.61
CA ASP A 344 13.97 2.54 -17.92
C ASP A 344 14.54 1.88 -16.64
N TYR A 345 14.85 0.60 -16.72
CA TYR A 345 15.38 -0.20 -15.61
C TYR A 345 16.76 -0.76 -15.96
N GLY A 346 17.56 -0.96 -14.96
CA GLY A 346 18.85 -1.62 -15.02
C GLY A 346 19.77 -1.22 -13.87
N PRO A 347 20.94 -1.85 -13.74
CA PRO A 347 21.95 -1.44 -12.75
C PRO A 347 22.34 0.02 -12.95
N LEU A 348 22.48 0.79 -11.88
CA LEU A 348 22.80 2.23 -11.97
C LEU A 348 24.24 2.50 -12.41
N ASP A 349 25.13 1.53 -12.17
CA ASP A 349 26.55 1.55 -12.49
C ASP A 349 26.90 0.95 -13.87
N ASP A 350 25.94 0.31 -14.54
CA ASP A 350 26.15 -0.32 -15.85
C ASP A 350 25.01 0.02 -16.82
N MET A 351 25.19 1.07 -17.58
CA MET A 351 24.22 1.55 -18.58
C MET A 351 24.13 0.66 -19.82
N SER A 352 25.04 -0.31 -20.00
CA SER A 352 24.96 -1.28 -21.11
C SER A 352 23.94 -2.38 -20.86
N LYS A 353 23.49 -2.57 -19.63
CA LYS A 353 22.44 -3.52 -19.21
C LYS A 353 21.17 -2.77 -18.88
N GLY A 354 20.04 -3.35 -19.19
CA GLY A 354 18.75 -2.78 -18.83
C GLY A 354 17.63 -3.25 -19.74
N PHE A 355 16.44 -2.79 -19.39
CA PHE A 355 15.22 -3.10 -20.12
C PHE A 355 14.20 -1.98 -19.90
N GLN A 356 13.18 -1.95 -20.76
CA GLN A 356 12.07 -1.03 -20.60
C GLN A 356 10.85 -1.72 -19.99
N VAL A 357 10.12 -0.97 -19.17
CA VAL A 357 8.77 -1.32 -18.75
C VAL A 357 7.80 -0.33 -19.36
N GLN A 358 6.91 -0.81 -20.21
CA GLN A 358 5.80 -0.06 -20.76
C GLN A 358 4.54 -0.34 -19.93
N TYR A 359 3.93 0.69 -19.40
CA TYR A 359 2.65 0.62 -18.70
C TYR A 359 1.61 1.46 -19.42
N SER A 360 0.44 0.87 -19.70
CA SER A 360 -0.68 1.60 -20.31
C SER A 360 -1.99 1.26 -19.57
N SER A 361 -2.80 2.27 -19.32
CA SER A 361 -4.07 2.08 -18.63
C SER A 361 -5.12 3.08 -19.08
N ARG A 362 -6.37 2.64 -19.13
CA ARG A 362 -7.52 3.48 -19.45
C ARG A 362 -8.81 2.99 -18.79
N PHE A 363 -9.64 3.94 -18.37
CA PHE A 363 -11.00 3.70 -17.88
C PHE A 363 -12.06 3.75 -18.98
N THR A 364 -11.65 3.99 -20.20
CA THR A 364 -12.52 4.37 -21.32
C THR A 364 -12.80 3.21 -22.27
N ASN A 365 -12.06 2.12 -22.15
CA ASN A 365 -12.22 0.93 -23.00
C ASN A 365 -11.52 -0.27 -22.34
N SER A 366 -12.18 -1.43 -22.29
CA SER A 366 -11.66 -2.65 -21.65
C SER A 366 -10.89 -3.57 -22.61
N ALA A 367 -10.79 -3.25 -23.90
CA ALA A 367 -10.07 -4.11 -24.83
C ALA A 367 -8.61 -4.31 -24.42
N GLY A 368 -8.13 -5.53 -24.48
CA GLY A 368 -6.78 -5.91 -24.04
C GLY A 368 -6.69 -6.22 -22.53
N GLY A 369 -7.68 -5.86 -21.71
CA GLY A 369 -7.78 -6.25 -20.31
C GLY A 369 -6.57 -5.87 -19.45
N VAL A 370 -6.32 -6.69 -18.45
CA VAL A 370 -5.11 -6.65 -17.62
C VAL A 370 -4.09 -7.61 -18.21
N LYS A 371 -2.87 -7.14 -18.43
CA LYS A 371 -1.75 -7.95 -18.95
C LYS A 371 -0.48 -7.62 -18.19
N GLU A 372 0.35 -8.63 -18.03
CA GLU A 372 1.68 -8.50 -17.47
C GLU A 372 2.60 -9.52 -18.14
N LEU A 373 3.39 -9.04 -19.09
CA LEU A 373 4.21 -9.84 -20.01
C LEU A 373 5.67 -9.48 -19.85
N TYR A 374 6.51 -10.48 -19.57
CA TYR A 374 7.96 -10.35 -19.48
C TYR A 374 8.59 -11.01 -20.69
N TYR A 375 9.47 -10.33 -21.39
CA TYR A 375 10.14 -10.80 -22.59
C TYR A 375 11.64 -10.98 -22.36
N SER A 376 12.17 -12.09 -22.85
CA SER A 376 13.60 -12.34 -23.00
C SER A 376 13.91 -12.76 -24.44
N ASN A 377 15.19 -12.86 -24.81
CA ASN A 377 15.58 -13.36 -26.13
C ASN A 377 15.17 -14.82 -26.35
N GLY A 378 14.89 -15.58 -25.29
CA GLY A 378 14.46 -16.98 -25.36
C GLY A 378 12.94 -17.19 -25.46
N GLY A 379 12.13 -16.15 -25.23
CA GLY A 379 10.68 -16.26 -25.19
C GLY A 379 10.04 -15.32 -24.19
N MET A 380 8.91 -15.74 -23.58
CA MET A 380 8.14 -14.87 -22.70
C MET A 380 7.51 -15.58 -21.49
N ILE A 381 7.25 -14.80 -20.45
CA ILE A 381 6.31 -15.14 -19.37
C ILE A 381 5.04 -14.32 -19.57
N ASP A 382 3.90 -14.99 -19.57
CA ASP A 382 2.57 -14.38 -19.57
C ASP A 382 1.92 -14.63 -18.22
N MET A 383 1.88 -13.59 -17.36
CA MET A 383 1.33 -13.72 -15.99
C MET A 383 -0.19 -13.84 -15.99
N ASP A 384 -0.88 -13.34 -17.02
CA ASP A 384 -2.33 -13.51 -17.16
C ASP A 384 -2.68 -14.97 -17.47
N LYS A 385 -1.91 -15.62 -18.36
CA LYS A 385 -2.04 -17.05 -18.64
C LYS A 385 -1.27 -17.96 -17.68
N GLN A 386 -0.43 -17.37 -16.85
CA GLN A 386 0.44 -18.09 -15.91
C GLN A 386 1.35 -19.11 -16.61
N THR A 387 1.95 -18.72 -17.75
CA THR A 387 2.75 -19.62 -18.58
C THR A 387 4.11 -19.02 -18.93
N VAL A 388 5.06 -19.92 -19.12
CA VAL A 388 6.35 -19.66 -19.79
C VAL A 388 6.30 -20.31 -21.16
N THR A 389 6.70 -19.60 -22.21
CA THR A 389 6.69 -20.11 -23.59
C THR A 389 7.89 -19.61 -24.39
N PRO A 390 8.33 -20.34 -25.45
CA PRO A 390 9.35 -19.86 -26.38
C PRO A 390 8.82 -18.82 -27.39
N THR A 391 7.58 -18.37 -27.24
CA THR A 391 6.95 -17.45 -28.19
C THR A 391 7.78 -16.18 -28.35
N GLY A 392 8.13 -15.83 -29.60
CA GLY A 392 8.95 -14.67 -29.94
C GLY A 392 10.44 -14.83 -29.67
N GLY A 393 10.87 -15.98 -29.15
CA GLY A 393 12.30 -16.26 -28.91
C GLY A 393 13.09 -16.48 -30.20
N LEU A 394 14.42 -16.35 -30.10
CA LEU A 394 15.34 -16.50 -31.21
C LEU A 394 15.29 -17.95 -31.77
N SER A 395 14.90 -18.10 -33.04
CA SER A 395 14.82 -19.42 -33.66
C SER A 395 16.20 -20.09 -33.80
N ALA A 396 16.24 -21.41 -33.81
CA ALA A 396 17.49 -22.15 -34.02
C ALA A 396 18.19 -21.77 -35.33
N HIS A 397 17.42 -21.48 -36.41
CA HIS A 397 17.96 -21.02 -37.67
C HIS A 397 18.66 -19.66 -37.50
N SER A 398 17.99 -18.67 -36.96
CA SER A 398 18.57 -17.34 -36.74
C SER A 398 19.75 -17.38 -35.78
N ALA A 399 19.69 -18.23 -34.74
CA ALA A 399 20.80 -18.41 -33.81
C ALA A 399 22.06 -18.96 -34.53
N ALA A 400 21.88 -19.92 -35.45
CA ALA A 400 22.99 -20.46 -36.26
C ALA A 400 23.60 -19.42 -37.20
N GLU A 401 22.78 -18.60 -37.88
CA GLU A 401 23.23 -17.50 -38.72
C GLU A 401 24.04 -16.46 -37.93
N MET A 402 23.60 -16.16 -36.73
CA MET A 402 24.25 -15.20 -35.81
C MET A 402 25.41 -15.81 -35.03
N LYS A 403 25.72 -17.11 -35.23
CA LYS A 403 26.71 -17.88 -34.43
C LYS A 403 26.44 -17.82 -32.92
N MET A 404 25.17 -17.81 -32.55
CA MET A 404 24.70 -17.82 -31.15
C MET A 404 24.23 -19.21 -30.73
N GLN A 405 24.26 -19.48 -29.42
CA GLN A 405 23.63 -20.70 -28.93
C GLN A 405 22.11 -20.49 -28.87
N PRO A 406 21.31 -21.47 -29.27
CA PRO A 406 19.86 -21.44 -29.05
C PRO A 406 19.52 -21.33 -27.56
N ASN A 407 18.62 -20.43 -27.23
CA ASN A 407 18.20 -20.17 -25.83
C ASN A 407 16.66 -20.17 -25.66
N LEU A 408 15.96 -20.89 -26.55
CA LEU A 408 14.49 -20.97 -26.48
C LEU A 408 14.03 -21.53 -25.13
N LEU A 409 13.06 -20.83 -24.51
CA LEU A 409 12.44 -21.24 -23.27
C LEU A 409 11.59 -22.51 -23.45
N PRO A 410 11.49 -23.37 -22.43
CA PRO A 410 10.51 -24.45 -22.43
C PRO A 410 9.08 -23.90 -22.32
N SER A 411 8.09 -24.70 -22.78
CA SER A 411 6.67 -24.39 -22.53
C SER A 411 6.19 -25.09 -21.28
N PHE A 412 5.72 -24.34 -20.28
CA PHE A 412 5.11 -24.92 -19.07
C PHE A 412 4.19 -23.93 -18.36
N SER A 413 3.29 -24.44 -17.52
CA SER A 413 2.46 -23.64 -16.63
C SER A 413 3.21 -23.33 -15.33
N LEU A 414 3.07 -22.10 -14.85
CA LEU A 414 3.62 -21.68 -13.54
C LEU A 414 2.91 -22.36 -12.34
N VAL A 415 1.68 -22.82 -12.56
CA VAL A 415 0.89 -23.59 -11.57
C VAL A 415 0.17 -24.73 -12.28
N GLU A 416 0.02 -25.87 -11.60
CA GLU A 416 -0.59 -27.07 -12.18
C GLU A 416 -2.09 -26.90 -12.48
N ASN A 417 -2.80 -26.11 -11.67
CA ASN A 417 -4.21 -25.76 -11.87
C ASN A 417 -4.32 -24.25 -11.87
N ALA A 418 -4.12 -23.64 -13.04
CA ALA A 418 -4.30 -22.21 -13.21
C ALA A 418 -5.79 -21.85 -13.03
N GLU A 419 -6.20 -21.53 -11.81
CA GLU A 419 -7.41 -20.75 -11.63
C GLU A 419 -7.19 -19.42 -12.32
N LYS A 420 -8.02 -19.13 -13.32
CA LYS A 420 -8.05 -17.83 -13.98
C LYS A 420 -8.38 -16.81 -12.88
N VAL A 421 -7.37 -16.08 -12.44
CA VAL A 421 -7.58 -14.95 -11.55
C VAL A 421 -8.30 -13.90 -12.39
N GLU A 422 -9.63 -13.87 -12.28
CA GLU A 422 -10.39 -12.75 -12.81
C GLU A 422 -9.94 -11.51 -12.04
N THR A 423 -9.05 -10.77 -12.68
CA THR A 423 -8.64 -9.45 -12.22
C THR A 423 -9.75 -8.46 -12.54
N ASP A 424 -10.95 -8.80 -12.12
CA ASP A 424 -11.98 -7.82 -12.00
C ASP A 424 -11.45 -6.82 -10.98
N ALA A 425 -11.38 -5.56 -11.38
CA ALA A 425 -10.88 -4.47 -10.54
C ALA A 425 -11.80 -4.24 -9.32
N ASN A 426 -12.23 -5.32 -8.68
CA ASN A 426 -13.17 -5.36 -7.59
C ASN A 426 -12.46 -5.24 -6.25
N THR A 427 -13.11 -4.53 -5.33
CA THR A 427 -12.68 -4.40 -3.94
C THR A 427 -12.98 -5.65 -3.12
N HIS A 428 -13.53 -6.69 -3.74
CA HIS A 428 -13.95 -7.92 -3.07
C HIS A 428 -12.78 -8.78 -2.62
N GLY A 429 -13.03 -9.67 -1.66
CA GLY A 429 -12.05 -10.65 -1.21
C GLY A 429 -11.70 -11.60 -2.35
N ASP A 430 -10.41 -11.81 -2.54
CA ASP A 430 -9.86 -12.69 -3.55
C ASP A 430 -8.78 -13.61 -2.92
N PRO A 431 -8.43 -14.73 -3.57
CA PRO A 431 -7.42 -15.66 -3.05
C PRO A 431 -6.06 -15.01 -2.81
N GLN A 432 -5.66 -14.00 -3.61
CA GLN A 432 -4.39 -13.32 -3.44
C GLN A 432 -4.38 -12.46 -2.17
N THR A 433 -5.45 -11.72 -1.90
CA THR A 433 -5.62 -10.95 -0.66
C THR A 433 -5.64 -11.90 0.54
N THR A 434 -6.32 -13.05 0.44
CA THR A 434 -6.38 -14.05 1.50
C THR A 434 -4.99 -14.62 1.83
N ALA A 435 -4.20 -14.98 0.81
CA ALA A 435 -2.83 -15.48 0.99
C ALA A 435 -1.90 -14.39 1.57
N ASN A 436 -2.04 -13.14 1.13
CA ASN A 436 -1.23 -12.03 1.64
C ASN A 436 -1.56 -11.73 3.11
N MET A 437 -2.84 -11.73 3.47
CA MET A 437 -3.30 -11.57 4.86
C MET A 437 -2.78 -12.72 5.74
N ARG A 438 -2.84 -13.97 5.26
CA ARG A 438 -2.28 -15.13 5.96
C ARG A 438 -0.79 -14.95 6.25
N ASN A 439 -0.02 -14.56 5.24
CA ASN A 439 1.41 -14.33 5.40
C ASN A 439 1.71 -13.26 6.47
N TRP A 440 0.95 -12.16 6.50
CA TRP A 440 1.07 -11.16 7.57
C TRP A 440 0.82 -11.76 8.95
N MET A 441 -0.28 -12.48 9.12
CA MET A 441 -0.65 -13.07 10.42
C MET A 441 0.40 -14.09 10.90
N GLU A 442 0.94 -14.90 10.00
CA GLU A 442 2.04 -15.81 10.29
C GLU A 442 3.34 -15.07 10.67
N CYS A 443 3.63 -13.96 9.99
CA CYS A 443 4.80 -13.12 10.28
C CYS A 443 4.67 -12.37 11.61
N VAL A 444 3.48 -11.91 11.98
CA VAL A 444 3.21 -11.33 13.31
C VAL A 444 3.58 -12.34 14.41
N ARG A 445 3.24 -13.63 14.24
CA ARG A 445 3.57 -14.68 15.21
C ARG A 445 5.03 -15.09 15.17
N SER A 446 5.58 -15.30 13.99
CA SER A 446 6.94 -15.83 13.83
C SER A 446 8.03 -14.77 13.89
N ARG A 447 7.66 -13.48 13.83
CA ARG A 447 8.55 -12.33 13.71
C ARG A 447 9.43 -12.37 12.46
N LYS A 448 9.08 -13.18 11.45
CA LYS A 448 9.76 -13.21 10.15
C LYS A 448 9.36 -12.02 9.29
N THR A 449 10.21 -11.68 8.33
CA THR A 449 9.93 -10.61 7.36
C THR A 449 8.78 -11.04 6.44
N PRO A 450 7.75 -10.20 6.28
CA PRO A 450 6.65 -10.48 5.36
C PRO A 450 7.06 -10.46 3.88
N ASN A 451 6.31 -11.18 3.04
CA ASN A 451 6.54 -11.22 1.59
C ASN A 451 6.49 -9.82 0.94
N ALA A 452 5.54 -8.99 1.37
CA ALA A 452 5.41 -7.60 0.95
C ALA A 452 5.84 -6.67 2.10
N SER A 453 7.13 -6.66 2.42
CA SER A 453 7.71 -5.88 3.51
C SER A 453 7.67 -4.36 3.24
N ILE A 454 8.06 -3.58 4.25
CA ILE A 454 8.21 -2.12 4.10
C ILE A 454 9.17 -1.74 2.97
N GLU A 455 10.20 -2.55 2.70
CA GLU A 455 11.14 -2.33 1.60
C GLU A 455 10.46 -2.46 0.24
N ALA A 456 9.58 -3.45 0.08
CA ALA A 456 8.76 -3.56 -1.12
C ALA A 456 7.88 -2.33 -1.32
N GLY A 457 7.23 -1.88 -0.24
CA GLY A 457 6.43 -0.66 -0.24
C GLY A 457 7.22 0.59 -0.58
N TYR A 458 8.40 0.74 -0.01
CA TYR A 458 9.28 1.87 -0.28
C TYR A 458 9.74 1.89 -1.75
N SER A 459 10.13 0.73 -2.27
CA SER A 459 10.57 0.54 -3.64
C SER A 459 9.49 0.95 -4.66
N HIS A 460 8.27 0.43 -4.54
CA HIS A 460 7.21 0.84 -5.46
C HIS A 460 6.80 2.32 -5.30
N SER A 461 6.91 2.90 -4.10
CA SER A 461 6.63 4.34 -3.90
C SER A 461 7.58 5.22 -4.71
N ILE A 462 8.86 4.83 -4.86
CA ILE A 462 9.81 5.56 -5.71
C ILE A 462 9.29 5.60 -7.15
N ALA A 463 8.93 4.45 -7.73
CA ALA A 463 8.43 4.37 -9.10
C ALA A 463 7.11 5.16 -9.28
N LEU A 464 6.19 5.09 -8.30
CA LEU A 464 4.94 5.85 -8.33
C LEU A 464 5.19 7.36 -8.27
N CYS A 465 6.04 7.82 -7.35
CA CYS A 465 6.39 9.24 -7.24
C CYS A 465 7.11 9.75 -8.51
N MET A 466 8.00 8.95 -9.11
CA MET A 466 8.61 9.27 -10.41
C MET A 466 7.55 9.37 -11.51
N ASN A 467 6.60 8.44 -11.55
CA ASN A 467 5.50 8.47 -12.52
C ASN A 467 4.64 9.72 -12.36
N VAL A 468 4.25 10.05 -11.12
CA VAL A 468 3.46 11.26 -10.82
C VAL A 468 4.22 12.52 -11.19
N ALA A 469 5.53 12.58 -10.89
CA ALA A 469 6.38 13.69 -11.29
C ALA A 469 6.39 13.87 -12.82
N ALA A 470 6.55 12.78 -13.58
CA ALA A 470 6.50 12.80 -15.03
C ALA A 470 5.13 13.28 -15.56
N ILE A 471 4.01 12.79 -14.97
CA ILE A 471 2.64 13.21 -15.31
C ILE A 471 2.44 14.71 -15.06
N LYS A 472 2.83 15.20 -13.90
CA LYS A 472 2.54 16.57 -13.47
C LYS A 472 3.44 17.62 -14.13
N THR A 473 4.67 17.24 -14.49
CA THR A 473 5.65 18.18 -15.06
C THR A 473 5.79 18.04 -16.57
N GLY A 474 5.41 16.91 -17.16
CA GLY A 474 5.70 16.56 -18.56
C GLY A 474 7.20 16.31 -18.84
N LEU A 475 8.02 16.20 -17.78
CA LEU A 475 9.47 16.03 -17.88
C LEU A 475 9.88 14.61 -17.50
N LYS A 476 11.07 14.20 -17.97
CA LYS A 476 11.70 12.94 -17.54
C LYS A 476 11.97 13.01 -16.02
N ALA A 477 11.45 12.04 -15.27
CA ALA A 477 11.68 11.89 -13.85
C ALA A 477 12.79 10.89 -13.58
N THR A 478 13.58 11.14 -12.52
CA THR A 478 14.65 10.26 -12.01
C THR A 478 14.59 10.24 -10.47
N PHE A 479 15.32 9.32 -9.85
CA PHE A 479 15.45 9.25 -8.42
C PHE A 479 16.92 9.50 -8.00
N ASP A 480 17.13 10.37 -7.05
CA ASP A 480 18.44 10.63 -6.44
C ASP A 480 18.60 9.78 -5.18
N GLU A 481 19.44 8.75 -5.27
CA GLU A 481 19.68 7.83 -4.15
C GLU A 481 20.35 8.50 -2.91
N LYS A 482 21.11 9.56 -3.11
CA LYS A 482 21.79 10.24 -2.00
C LYS A 482 20.81 11.05 -1.16
N THR A 483 19.93 11.79 -1.82
CA THR A 483 18.94 12.64 -1.15
C THR A 483 17.61 11.91 -0.92
N GLN A 484 17.43 10.73 -1.53
CA GLN A 484 16.19 9.94 -1.52
C GLN A 484 14.99 10.75 -2.01
N GLN A 485 15.18 11.52 -3.09
CA GLN A 485 14.18 12.41 -3.68
C GLN A 485 13.96 12.12 -5.16
N VAL A 486 12.73 12.33 -5.61
CA VAL A 486 12.39 12.30 -7.02
C VAL A 486 12.75 13.64 -7.66
N MET A 487 13.38 13.57 -8.82
CA MET A 487 13.80 14.72 -9.61
C MET A 487 13.00 14.76 -10.91
N ALA A 488 12.62 15.95 -11.37
CA ALA A 488 12.04 16.17 -12.69
C ALA A 488 12.70 17.39 -13.35
N GLY A 489 13.27 17.21 -14.56
CA GLY A 489 14.01 18.27 -15.23
C GLY A 489 15.18 18.83 -14.41
N GLY A 490 15.83 18.01 -13.60
CA GLY A 490 16.98 18.38 -12.76
C GLY A 490 16.62 19.11 -11.47
N LYS A 491 15.33 19.24 -11.13
CA LYS A 491 14.84 19.86 -9.88
C LYS A 491 14.11 18.82 -9.03
N VAL A 492 14.17 19.01 -7.71
CA VAL A 492 13.38 18.19 -6.78
C VAL A 492 11.89 18.38 -7.08
N TYR A 493 11.20 17.25 -7.24
CA TYR A 493 9.75 17.20 -7.27
C TYR A 493 9.25 16.90 -5.84
N ALA A 494 8.57 17.88 -5.26
CA ALA A 494 8.07 17.82 -3.88
C ALA A 494 6.59 17.39 -3.85
#